data_a00c54bf9ed38d407c8eeadeff880231
#
_entry.id   a00c54bf9ed38d407c8eeadeff880231
#
_cell.length_a   1.000
_cell.length_b   1.000
_cell.length_c   1.000
_cell.angle_alpha   90.00
_cell.angle_beta   90.00
_cell.angle_gamma   90.00
#
_symmetry.space_group_name_H-M   'P 1'
#
loop_
_entity.id
_entity.type
_entity.pdbx_description
1 polymer ?
#
loop_
_entity_poly.entity_id
_entity_poly.type
_entity_poly.pdbx_seq_one_letter_code
_entity_poly.pdbx_strand_id
1 'polypeptide(L)'
;SYVIKLAQRCGKHISVADPLLDATLMDGSRIVMKLGREVSTRGSAFCIRRFKDDPFSPCDIIAFRTLSSLMGAYLWVAFQNEVPMLFVGGTASGKTTTLNAMCIFIPWQMKIVSIESTREVNIPQPNWVPGLTRQGFGGESNEGEIGEFELLKAALRERPEYIIVGEIRGAEAYVLFQAMATGHCAYSTVNADSVASLVHRLENKPIDIPRVLLPALEGCVIQIQTRINGRRVRRTKQI
;
A
#
# COMPACT_ATOMS: atom_id res chain seq x y z
N SER A 1 -3.76 -18.95 -26.34
CA SER A 1 -4.66 -18.12 -25.52
C SER A 1 -4.11 -16.71 -25.39
N TYR A 2 -4.99 -15.69 -25.38
CA TYR A 2 -4.58 -14.29 -25.21
C TYR A 2 -3.90 -14.07 -23.84
N VAL A 3 -4.37 -14.77 -22.79
CA VAL A 3 -3.78 -14.74 -21.44
C VAL A 3 -2.31 -15.19 -21.45
N ILE A 4 -1.94 -16.20 -22.23
CA ILE A 4 -0.55 -16.64 -22.36
C ILE A 4 0.32 -15.52 -22.98
N LYS A 5 -0.18 -14.83 -23.99
CA LYS A 5 0.55 -13.70 -24.61
C LYS A 5 0.73 -12.53 -23.63
N LEU A 6 -0.28 -12.25 -22.80
CA LEU A 6 -0.18 -11.23 -21.72
C LEU A 6 0.86 -11.62 -20.68
N ALA A 7 0.88 -12.89 -20.23
CA ALA A 7 1.88 -13.39 -19.29
C ALA A 7 3.31 -13.24 -19.84
N GLN A 8 3.53 -13.62 -21.09
CA GLN A 8 4.82 -13.46 -21.78
C GLN A 8 5.26 -11.99 -21.87
N ARG A 9 4.32 -11.05 -22.12
CA ARG A 9 4.62 -9.61 -22.12
C ARG A 9 5.02 -9.09 -20.74
N CYS A 10 4.57 -9.74 -19.67
CA CYS A 10 5.00 -9.43 -18.32
C CYS A 10 6.31 -10.15 -17.92
N GLY A 11 6.95 -10.88 -18.85
CA GLY A 11 8.15 -11.67 -18.57
C GLY A 11 7.89 -12.88 -17.67
N LYS A 12 6.63 -13.33 -17.58
CA LYS A 12 6.21 -14.45 -16.72
C LYS A 12 5.58 -15.58 -17.55
N HIS A 13 5.53 -16.77 -16.95
CA HIS A 13 4.93 -17.95 -17.54
C HIS A 13 3.63 -18.30 -16.81
N ILE A 14 2.62 -18.76 -17.57
CA ILE A 14 1.37 -19.31 -17.06
C ILE A 14 1.10 -20.62 -17.79
N SER A 15 0.71 -21.66 -17.08
CA SER A 15 0.49 -23.00 -17.63
C SER A 15 -0.77 -23.64 -17.04
N VAL A 16 -1.12 -24.84 -17.50
CA VAL A 16 -2.23 -25.62 -16.94
C VAL A 16 -1.88 -26.10 -15.53
N ALA A 17 -0.59 -26.38 -15.27
CA ALA A 17 -0.11 -26.77 -13.93
C ALA A 17 -0.10 -25.58 -12.95
N ASP A 18 0.17 -24.36 -13.44
CA ASP A 18 0.10 -23.13 -12.67
C ASP A 18 -0.81 -22.13 -13.39
N PRO A 19 -2.14 -22.25 -13.21
CA PRO A 19 -3.12 -21.51 -14.00
C PRO A 19 -3.45 -20.12 -13.46
N LEU A 20 -2.87 -19.70 -12.34
CA LEU A 20 -3.10 -18.40 -11.70
C LEU A 20 -1.82 -17.58 -11.74
N LEU A 21 -1.90 -16.37 -12.27
CA LEU A 21 -0.75 -15.50 -12.36
C LEU A 21 -1.11 -14.07 -11.94
N ASP A 22 -0.31 -13.52 -11.03
CA ASP A 22 -0.30 -12.10 -10.67
C ASP A 22 0.97 -11.46 -11.24
N ALA A 23 0.80 -10.37 -11.98
CA ALA A 23 1.90 -9.73 -12.68
C ALA A 23 1.69 -8.21 -12.77
N THR A 24 2.75 -7.51 -13.18
CA THR A 24 2.72 -6.08 -13.47
C THR A 24 2.94 -5.87 -14.96
N LEU A 25 2.10 -5.08 -15.59
CA LEU A 25 2.26 -4.65 -16.98
C LEU A 25 3.37 -3.60 -17.10
N MET A 26 3.82 -3.31 -18.30
CA MET A 26 4.90 -2.34 -18.58
C MET A 26 4.54 -0.91 -18.14
N ASP A 27 3.25 -0.57 -18.09
CA ASP A 27 2.73 0.70 -17.60
C ASP A 27 2.57 0.76 -16.07
N GLY A 28 3.03 -0.25 -15.34
CA GLY A 28 2.88 -0.33 -13.89
C GLY A 28 1.53 -0.86 -13.42
N SER A 29 0.57 -1.10 -14.30
CA SER A 29 -0.75 -1.65 -13.95
C SER A 29 -0.64 -3.10 -13.49
N ARG A 30 -1.38 -3.46 -12.44
CA ARG A 30 -1.48 -4.85 -11.97
C ARG A 30 -2.42 -5.64 -12.84
N ILE A 31 -2.03 -6.85 -13.20
CA ILE A 31 -2.87 -7.81 -13.91
C ILE A 31 -2.93 -9.15 -13.18
N VAL A 32 -4.14 -9.63 -12.91
CA VAL A 32 -4.39 -10.99 -12.40
C VAL A 32 -4.97 -11.81 -13.53
N MET A 33 -4.36 -12.95 -13.83
CA MET A 33 -4.71 -13.83 -14.94
C MET A 33 -5.10 -15.22 -14.44
N LYS A 34 -6.08 -15.81 -15.13
CA LYS A 34 -6.55 -17.20 -14.91
C LYS A 34 -6.56 -17.91 -16.25
N LEU A 35 -5.88 -19.05 -16.34
CA LEU A 35 -5.78 -19.85 -17.57
C LEU A 35 -6.70 -21.06 -17.48
N GLY A 36 -7.49 -21.30 -18.55
CA GLY A 36 -8.28 -22.52 -18.72
C GLY A 36 -9.66 -22.49 -18.06
N ARG A 37 -10.44 -23.54 -18.40
CA ARG A 37 -11.80 -23.73 -17.88
C ARG A 37 -11.84 -24.38 -16.52
N GLU A 38 -10.74 -25.00 -16.07
CA GLU A 38 -10.64 -25.68 -14.78
C GLU A 38 -10.70 -24.71 -13.61
N VAL A 39 -10.13 -23.50 -13.77
CA VAL A 39 -10.13 -22.44 -12.76
C VAL A 39 -11.11 -21.31 -13.05
N SER A 40 -11.69 -21.29 -14.26
CA SER A 40 -12.71 -20.32 -14.67
C SER A 40 -13.65 -20.97 -15.64
N THR A 41 -14.86 -21.32 -15.21
CA THR A 41 -15.86 -22.08 -15.97
C THR A 41 -16.22 -21.48 -17.34
N ARG A 42 -16.05 -20.15 -17.49
CA ARG A 42 -16.30 -19.42 -18.75
C ARG A 42 -15.06 -19.31 -19.65
N GLY A 43 -13.94 -19.95 -19.28
CA GLY A 43 -12.66 -19.90 -19.99
C GLY A 43 -11.64 -19.00 -19.31
N SER A 44 -10.50 -18.78 -19.97
CA SER A 44 -9.45 -17.93 -19.43
C SER A 44 -9.95 -16.51 -19.20
N ALA A 45 -9.55 -15.92 -18.06
CA ALA A 45 -9.97 -14.58 -17.65
C ALA A 45 -8.77 -13.76 -17.17
N PHE A 46 -8.88 -12.44 -17.26
CA PHE A 46 -7.91 -11.53 -16.64
C PHE A 46 -8.62 -10.29 -16.08
N CYS A 47 -7.99 -9.67 -15.09
CA CYS A 47 -8.44 -8.42 -14.50
C CYS A 47 -7.25 -7.47 -14.44
N ILE A 48 -7.41 -6.25 -14.96
CA ILE A 48 -6.39 -5.21 -14.91
C ILE A 48 -6.83 -4.11 -13.94
N ARG A 49 -5.95 -3.81 -12.97
CA ARG A 49 -6.06 -2.64 -12.11
C ARG A 49 -5.07 -1.60 -12.61
N ARG A 50 -5.59 -0.56 -13.27
CA ARG A 50 -4.75 0.47 -13.86
C ARG A 50 -3.97 1.24 -12.80
N PHE A 51 -2.67 1.38 -13.05
CA PHE A 51 -1.85 2.37 -12.38
C PHE A 51 -2.26 3.77 -12.85
N LYS A 52 -2.28 4.75 -11.95
CA LYS A 52 -2.60 6.14 -12.29
C LYS A 52 -1.31 6.94 -12.33
N ASP A 53 -0.91 7.39 -13.50
CA ASP A 53 0.33 8.16 -13.71
C ASP A 53 0.28 9.52 -13.01
N ASP A 54 -0.90 10.20 -13.02
CA ASP A 54 -1.13 11.44 -12.29
C ASP A 54 -1.88 11.17 -10.99
N PRO A 55 -1.21 11.09 -9.83
CA PRO A 55 -1.88 10.89 -8.55
C PRO A 55 -2.77 12.09 -8.21
N PHE A 56 -3.78 11.86 -7.37
CA PHE A 56 -4.58 12.96 -6.84
C PHE A 56 -3.74 13.82 -5.92
N SER A 57 -3.87 15.14 -6.07
CA SER A 57 -3.31 16.13 -5.15
C SER A 57 -4.14 16.25 -3.86
N PRO A 58 -3.61 16.86 -2.79
CA PRO A 58 -4.39 17.19 -1.61
C PRO A 58 -5.60 18.08 -1.94
N CYS A 59 -5.47 18.99 -2.91
CA CYS A 59 -6.56 19.84 -3.37
C CYS A 59 -7.69 19.03 -4.00
N ASP A 60 -7.38 17.99 -4.78
CA ASP A 60 -8.40 17.11 -5.36
C ASP A 60 -9.15 16.34 -4.26
N ILE A 61 -8.42 15.81 -3.26
CA ILE A 61 -9.01 15.09 -2.14
C ILE A 61 -9.96 15.99 -1.32
N ILE A 62 -9.63 17.26 -1.16
CA ILE A 62 -10.48 18.28 -0.53
C ILE A 62 -11.68 18.61 -1.44
N ALA A 63 -11.46 18.82 -2.73
CA ALA A 63 -12.53 19.11 -3.72
C ALA A 63 -13.55 17.95 -3.79
N PHE A 64 -13.10 16.71 -3.67
CA PHE A 64 -13.98 15.52 -3.55
C PHE A 64 -14.70 15.43 -2.19
N ARG A 65 -14.40 16.36 -1.27
CA ARG A 65 -14.90 16.35 0.10
C ARG A 65 -14.53 15.08 0.88
N THR A 66 -13.44 14.44 0.51
CA THR A 66 -12.89 13.29 1.25
C THR A 66 -12.26 13.76 2.55
N LEU A 67 -11.52 14.89 2.51
CA LEU A 67 -10.99 15.63 3.66
C LEU A 67 -11.63 17.02 3.74
N SER A 68 -11.72 17.59 4.95
CA SER A 68 -11.90 19.03 5.11
C SER A 68 -10.56 19.76 4.94
N SER A 69 -10.60 21.06 4.66
CA SER A 69 -9.39 21.89 4.56
C SER A 69 -8.60 21.87 5.87
N LEU A 70 -9.29 21.86 7.02
CA LEU A 70 -8.65 21.77 8.34
C LEU A 70 -7.90 20.44 8.54
N MET A 71 -8.53 19.32 8.16
CA MET A 71 -7.86 18.02 8.20
C MET A 71 -6.64 17.99 7.26
N GLY A 72 -6.75 18.59 6.07
CA GLY A 72 -5.65 18.73 5.13
C GLY A 72 -4.48 19.53 5.70
N ALA A 73 -4.77 20.66 6.35
CA ALA A 73 -3.76 21.48 7.03
C ALA A 73 -3.08 20.74 8.19
N TYR A 74 -3.84 20.01 9.00
CA TYR A 74 -3.30 19.18 10.07
C TYR A 74 -2.34 18.13 9.53
N LEU A 75 -2.75 17.39 8.48
CA LEU A 75 -1.91 16.38 7.85
C LEU A 75 -0.66 16.99 7.22
N TRP A 76 -0.76 18.20 6.62
CA TRP A 76 0.41 18.90 6.11
C TRP A 76 1.45 19.12 7.21
N VAL A 77 1.04 19.71 8.34
CA VAL A 77 1.94 19.94 9.47
C VAL A 77 2.51 18.62 9.99
N ALA A 78 1.68 17.58 10.13
CA ALA A 78 2.13 16.27 10.59
C ALA A 78 3.17 15.63 9.66
N PHE A 79 2.96 15.68 8.33
CA PHE A 79 3.91 15.14 7.36
C PHE A 79 5.23 15.91 7.33
N GLN A 80 5.21 17.24 7.53
CA GLN A 80 6.43 18.05 7.61
C GLN A 80 7.22 17.84 8.91
N ASN A 81 6.55 17.41 9.98
CA ASN A 81 7.18 17.14 11.28
C ASN A 81 7.42 15.65 11.55
N GLU A 82 7.45 14.84 10.50
CA GLU A 82 7.81 13.42 10.57
C GLU A 82 6.94 12.60 11.55
N VAL A 83 5.65 12.93 11.67
CA VAL A 83 4.71 12.21 12.55
C VAL A 83 4.31 10.87 11.91
N PRO A 84 4.66 9.71 12.52
CA PRO A 84 4.30 8.40 11.99
C PRO A 84 2.78 8.19 12.00
N MET A 85 2.20 7.75 10.88
CA MET A 85 0.75 7.60 10.75
C MET A 85 0.33 6.35 9.99
N LEU A 86 -0.82 5.80 10.37
CA LEU A 86 -1.51 4.75 9.62
C LEU A 86 -2.80 5.27 8.99
N PHE A 87 -2.99 4.95 7.70
CA PHE A 87 -4.23 5.19 6.97
C PHE A 87 -5.11 3.94 7.05
N VAL A 88 -6.20 4.05 7.77
CA VAL A 88 -7.04 2.94 8.21
C VAL A 88 -8.38 2.97 7.50
N GLY A 89 -8.91 1.84 7.10
CA GLY A 89 -10.24 1.77 6.48
C GLY A 89 -10.47 0.44 5.76
N GLY A 90 -11.70 0.16 5.41
CA GLY A 90 -12.06 -1.03 4.64
C GLY A 90 -11.53 -1.01 3.20
N THR A 91 -11.76 -2.10 2.47
CA THR A 91 -11.40 -2.20 1.04
C THR A 91 -12.08 -1.09 0.24
N ALA A 92 -11.34 -0.48 -0.67
CA ALA A 92 -11.79 0.62 -1.55
C ALA A 92 -12.27 1.89 -0.81
N SER A 93 -11.92 2.07 0.47
CA SER A 93 -12.24 3.30 1.23
C SER A 93 -11.38 4.51 0.84
N GLY A 94 -10.29 4.30 0.09
CA GLY A 94 -9.39 5.35 -0.40
C GLY A 94 -8.14 5.57 0.45
N LYS A 95 -7.76 4.62 1.32
CA LYS A 95 -6.56 4.69 2.18
C LYS A 95 -5.30 5.08 1.41
N THR A 96 -4.88 4.22 0.49
CA THR A 96 -3.68 4.42 -0.32
C THR A 96 -3.77 5.68 -1.18
N THR A 97 -4.97 5.99 -1.71
CA THR A 97 -5.18 7.20 -2.50
C THR A 97 -4.97 8.47 -1.66
N THR A 98 -5.48 8.48 -0.42
CA THR A 98 -5.31 9.63 0.48
C THR A 98 -3.89 9.72 0.99
N LEU A 99 -3.27 8.59 1.39
CA LEU A 99 -1.86 8.54 1.75
C LEU A 99 -0.98 9.11 0.63
N ASN A 100 -1.15 8.61 -0.59
CA ASN A 100 -0.38 9.05 -1.75
C ASN A 100 -0.52 10.56 -2.01
N ALA A 101 -1.74 11.08 -1.94
CA ALA A 101 -1.98 12.51 -2.08
C ALA A 101 -1.29 13.33 -0.98
N MET A 102 -1.28 12.85 0.27
CA MET A 102 -0.64 13.55 1.39
C MET A 102 0.88 13.48 1.34
N CYS A 103 1.47 12.47 0.71
CA CYS A 103 2.92 12.35 0.56
C CYS A 103 3.57 13.55 -0.17
N ILE A 104 2.80 14.35 -0.93
CA ILE A 104 3.31 15.59 -1.53
C ILE A 104 3.80 16.60 -0.47
N PHE A 105 3.32 16.49 0.76
CA PHE A 105 3.71 17.35 1.87
C PHE A 105 5.07 16.97 2.50
N ILE A 106 5.61 15.81 2.15
CA ILE A 106 6.97 15.44 2.54
C ILE A 106 7.94 16.43 1.92
N PRO A 107 8.87 17.03 2.70
CA PRO A 107 9.82 17.99 2.18
C PRO A 107 10.64 17.42 1.00
N TRP A 108 10.86 18.24 -0.01
CA TRP A 108 11.37 17.84 -1.32
C TRP A 108 12.74 17.15 -1.30
N GLN A 109 13.58 17.52 -0.36
CA GLN A 109 14.96 17.02 -0.22
C GLN A 109 15.06 15.68 0.51
N MET A 110 14.00 15.24 1.20
CA MET A 110 14.03 14.06 2.05
C MET A 110 14.16 12.77 1.24
N LYS A 111 14.89 11.80 1.77
CA LYS A 111 14.96 10.47 1.22
C LYS A 111 13.75 9.66 1.63
N ILE A 112 13.03 9.15 0.64
CA ILE A 112 11.82 8.36 0.82
C ILE A 112 12.07 6.96 0.26
N VAL A 113 11.76 5.92 1.03
CA VAL A 113 11.71 4.55 0.53
C VAL A 113 10.27 4.06 0.62
N SER A 114 9.71 3.60 -0.49
CA SER A 114 8.42 2.91 -0.49
C SER A 114 8.59 1.42 -0.71
N ILE A 115 7.77 0.61 -0.05
CA ILE A 115 7.77 -0.85 -0.14
C ILE A 115 6.35 -1.31 -0.40
N GLU A 116 6.15 -2.00 -1.51
CA GLU A 116 4.83 -2.40 -1.97
C GLU A 116 4.86 -3.78 -2.63
N SER A 117 3.80 -4.53 -2.44
CA SER A 117 3.57 -5.77 -3.22
C SER A 117 2.99 -5.48 -4.61
N THR A 118 2.38 -4.33 -4.78
CA THR A 118 1.89 -3.81 -6.05
C THR A 118 2.03 -2.30 -6.03
N ARG A 119 2.59 -1.73 -7.09
CA ARG A 119 2.81 -0.30 -7.19
C ARG A 119 1.49 0.49 -7.16
N GLU A 120 1.31 1.29 -6.12
CA GLU A 120 0.19 2.23 -5.95
C GLU A 120 0.69 3.63 -5.57
N VAL A 121 1.82 3.70 -4.89
CA VAL A 121 2.47 4.97 -4.53
C VAL A 121 3.12 5.57 -5.77
N ASN A 122 2.89 6.86 -5.95
CA ASN A 122 3.49 7.67 -7.01
C ASN A 122 3.67 9.09 -6.47
N ILE A 123 4.90 9.46 -6.16
CA ILE A 123 5.24 10.72 -5.51
C ILE A 123 6.27 11.49 -6.32
N PRO A 124 6.22 12.83 -6.30
CA PRO A 124 7.06 13.66 -7.17
C PRO A 124 8.46 13.92 -6.62
N GLN A 125 8.76 13.54 -5.39
CA GLN A 125 10.05 13.81 -4.76
C GLN A 125 11.19 13.09 -5.49
N PRO A 126 12.30 13.78 -5.80
CA PRO A 126 13.39 13.22 -6.62
C PRO A 126 14.21 12.15 -5.90
N ASN A 127 14.27 12.19 -4.56
CA ASN A 127 15.01 11.23 -3.74
C ASN A 127 14.07 10.12 -3.21
N TRP A 128 13.25 9.57 -4.11
CA TRP A 128 12.35 8.47 -3.82
C TRP A 128 12.86 7.15 -4.41
N VAL A 129 12.95 6.12 -3.58
CA VAL A 129 13.35 4.76 -3.95
C VAL A 129 12.14 3.82 -3.83
N PRO A 130 11.48 3.46 -4.94
CA PRO A 130 10.37 2.53 -4.93
C PRO A 130 10.85 1.07 -4.88
N GLY A 131 10.53 0.34 -3.83
CA GLY A 131 10.74 -1.09 -3.67
C GLY A 131 9.48 -1.89 -3.98
N LEU A 132 9.60 -2.95 -4.78
CA LEU A 132 8.53 -3.90 -5.07
C LEU A 132 8.94 -5.29 -4.63
N THR A 133 8.00 -6.03 -4.04
CA THR A 133 8.20 -7.44 -3.73
C THR A 133 8.36 -8.23 -5.01
N ARG A 134 9.14 -9.30 -4.93
CA ARG A 134 9.35 -10.24 -6.03
C ARG A 134 8.85 -11.61 -5.63
N GLN A 135 7.93 -12.17 -6.41
CA GLN A 135 7.55 -13.56 -6.29
C GLN A 135 8.70 -14.49 -6.72
N GLY A 136 8.82 -15.65 -6.09
CA GLY A 136 9.80 -16.67 -6.47
C GLY A 136 9.68 -17.12 -7.93
N PHE A 137 10.72 -17.76 -8.45
CA PHE A 137 10.81 -18.17 -9.87
C PHE A 137 9.99 -19.43 -10.23
N GLY A 138 9.12 -19.90 -9.31
CA GLY A 138 8.23 -21.05 -9.54
C GLY A 138 8.79 -22.37 -8.99
N GLY A 139 7.89 -23.24 -8.55
CA GLY A 139 8.21 -24.52 -7.91
C GLY A 139 7.98 -24.50 -6.40
N GLU A 140 8.15 -25.67 -5.76
CA GLU A 140 7.98 -25.84 -4.32
C GLU A 140 9.04 -25.09 -3.47
N SER A 141 10.09 -24.55 -4.10
CA SER A 141 11.11 -23.74 -3.44
C SER A 141 10.79 -22.24 -3.62
N ASN A 142 10.72 -21.50 -2.52
CA ASN A 142 10.60 -20.03 -2.51
C ASN A 142 11.90 -19.33 -2.98
N GLU A 143 12.68 -19.99 -3.84
CA GLU A 143 13.93 -19.41 -4.34
C GLU A 143 13.70 -18.13 -5.12
N GLY A 144 14.39 -17.07 -4.68
CA GLY A 144 14.30 -15.75 -5.30
C GLY A 144 13.09 -14.92 -4.88
N GLU A 145 12.26 -15.38 -3.96
CA GLU A 145 11.23 -14.56 -3.34
C GLU A 145 11.87 -13.45 -2.48
N ILE A 146 11.37 -12.23 -2.64
CA ILE A 146 11.75 -11.08 -1.80
C ILE A 146 10.45 -10.45 -1.32
N GLY A 147 10.15 -10.64 -0.04
CA GLY A 147 8.96 -10.12 0.61
C GLY A 147 9.13 -8.68 1.11
N GLU A 148 8.03 -8.13 1.66
CA GLU A 148 8.03 -6.79 2.25
C GLU A 148 8.95 -6.70 3.47
N PHE A 149 9.09 -7.79 4.23
CA PHE A 149 9.95 -7.89 5.40
C PHE A 149 11.44 -7.72 5.06
N GLU A 150 11.93 -8.41 4.02
CA GLU A 150 13.31 -8.32 3.54
C GLU A 150 13.61 -6.94 2.97
N LEU A 151 12.68 -6.39 2.18
CA LEU A 151 12.80 -5.03 1.62
C LEU A 151 12.85 -3.98 2.71
N LEU A 152 12.04 -4.11 3.76
CA LEU A 152 12.03 -3.15 4.87
C LEU A 152 13.35 -3.18 5.65
N LYS A 153 13.90 -4.37 5.91
CA LYS A 153 15.23 -4.49 6.52
C LYS A 153 16.35 -3.89 5.66
N ALA A 154 16.25 -4.02 4.35
CA ALA A 154 17.19 -3.39 3.43
C ALA A 154 17.05 -1.87 3.46
N ALA A 155 15.81 -1.36 3.39
CA ALA A 155 15.49 0.06 3.43
C ALA A 155 16.07 0.76 4.67
N LEU A 156 15.97 0.15 5.85
CA LEU A 156 16.52 0.72 7.09
C LEU A 156 18.04 0.95 7.04
N ARG A 157 18.77 0.17 6.23
CA ARG A 157 20.22 0.36 6.02
C ARG A 157 20.54 1.53 5.08
N GLU A 158 19.55 1.98 4.32
CA GLU A 158 19.68 3.11 3.41
C GLU A 158 19.52 4.47 4.09
N ARG A 159 19.17 4.48 5.39
CA ARG A 159 18.91 5.67 6.22
C ARG A 159 17.88 6.63 5.59
N PRO A 160 16.68 6.16 5.27
CA PRO A 160 15.61 7.04 4.78
C PRO A 160 15.07 7.90 5.94
N GLU A 161 14.65 9.12 5.66
CA GLU A 161 13.87 9.94 6.57
C GLU A 161 12.42 9.45 6.62
N TYR A 162 11.89 9.01 5.47
CA TYR A 162 10.51 8.52 5.36
C TYR A 162 10.44 7.11 4.78
N ILE A 163 9.66 6.27 5.42
CA ILE A 163 9.36 4.91 4.98
C ILE A 163 7.86 4.79 4.68
N ILE A 164 7.50 4.34 3.48
CA ILE A 164 6.11 4.11 3.10
C ILE A 164 5.92 2.63 2.82
N VAL A 165 5.12 1.94 3.62
CA VAL A 165 4.73 0.55 3.35
C VAL A 165 3.31 0.54 2.81
N GLY A 166 3.09 -0.04 1.64
CA GLY A 166 1.81 0.00 0.95
C GLY A 166 0.64 -0.49 1.81
N GLU A 167 0.77 -1.65 2.42
CA GLU A 167 -0.21 -2.21 3.36
C GLU A 167 0.45 -3.13 4.37
N ILE A 168 0.09 -3.02 5.64
CA ILE A 168 0.52 -3.93 6.70
C ILE A 168 -0.42 -5.13 6.76
N ARG A 169 0.15 -6.33 6.66
CA ARG A 169 -0.59 -7.60 6.67
C ARG A 169 0.01 -8.67 7.58
N GLY A 170 1.32 -8.61 7.85
CA GLY A 170 2.06 -9.66 8.55
C GLY A 170 3.29 -9.16 9.31
N ALA A 171 4.36 -9.95 9.28
CA ALA A 171 5.56 -9.75 10.08
C ALA A 171 6.34 -8.45 9.77
N GLU A 172 6.18 -7.87 8.58
CA GLU A 172 6.75 -6.57 8.18
C GLU A 172 6.32 -5.46 9.15
N ALA A 173 5.12 -5.57 9.70
CA ALA A 173 4.59 -4.61 10.67
C ALA A 173 5.48 -4.47 11.90
N TYR A 174 6.00 -5.58 12.44
CA TYR A 174 6.88 -5.55 13.60
C TYR A 174 8.14 -4.71 13.34
N VAL A 175 8.78 -4.92 12.18
CA VAL A 175 9.98 -4.16 11.78
C VAL A 175 9.64 -2.68 11.57
N LEU A 176 8.45 -2.37 10.98
CA LEU A 176 8.00 -1.01 10.78
C LEU A 176 7.78 -0.28 12.12
N PHE A 177 7.14 -0.93 13.08
CA PHE A 177 6.91 -0.36 14.41
C PHE A 177 8.21 -0.21 15.21
N GLN A 178 9.18 -1.12 15.06
CA GLN A 178 10.52 -0.93 15.61
C GLN A 178 11.23 0.28 14.98
N ALA A 179 11.10 0.48 13.68
CA ALA A 179 11.64 1.66 12.99
C ALA A 179 11.00 2.95 13.52
N MET A 180 9.68 3.01 13.68
CA MET A 180 8.98 4.14 14.31
C MET A 180 9.48 4.39 15.74
N ALA A 181 9.62 3.34 16.56
CA ALA A 181 10.11 3.46 17.94
C ALA A 181 11.57 3.94 18.03
N THR A 182 12.35 3.81 16.98
CA THR A 182 13.74 4.30 16.87
C THR A 182 13.85 5.65 16.14
N GLY A 183 12.73 6.32 15.86
CA GLY A 183 12.67 7.68 15.32
C GLY A 183 12.58 7.78 13.80
N HIS A 184 12.30 6.68 13.08
CA HIS A 184 12.01 6.77 11.64
C HIS A 184 10.55 7.15 11.42
N CYS A 185 10.30 8.13 10.56
CA CYS A 185 8.96 8.43 10.12
C CYS A 185 8.43 7.35 9.17
N ALA A 186 7.31 6.75 9.52
CA ALA A 186 6.74 5.70 8.69
C ALA A 186 5.23 5.87 8.46
N TYR A 187 4.82 5.63 7.22
CA TYR A 187 3.43 5.64 6.79
C TYR A 187 3.04 4.30 6.21
N SER A 188 1.82 3.86 6.51
CA SER A 188 1.29 2.65 5.89
C SER A 188 -0.24 2.66 5.86
N THR A 189 -0.82 1.65 5.21
CA THR A 189 -2.26 1.42 5.24
C THR A 189 -2.60 0.13 5.98
N VAL A 190 -3.75 0.13 6.65
CA VAL A 190 -4.27 -1.05 7.37
C VAL A 190 -5.77 -1.20 7.11
N ASN A 191 -6.21 -2.44 6.94
CA ASN A 191 -7.64 -2.75 6.82
C ASN A 191 -8.27 -2.88 8.22
N ALA A 192 -8.91 -1.81 8.69
CA ALA A 192 -9.74 -1.78 9.89
C ALA A 192 -10.80 -0.67 9.72
N ASP A 193 -11.81 -0.61 10.56
CA ASP A 193 -12.93 0.34 10.46
C ASP A 193 -13.00 1.36 11.59
N SER A 194 -12.19 1.16 12.61
CA SER A 194 -12.15 1.97 13.84
C SER A 194 -10.78 1.84 14.51
N VAL A 195 -10.49 2.73 15.46
CA VAL A 195 -9.27 2.65 16.28
C VAL A 195 -9.24 1.35 17.09
N ALA A 196 -10.37 0.95 17.69
CA ALA A 196 -10.44 -0.30 18.43
C ALA A 196 -10.14 -1.53 17.56
N SER A 197 -10.72 -1.57 16.36
CA SER A 197 -10.45 -2.63 15.38
C SER A 197 -9.00 -2.59 14.87
N LEU A 198 -8.42 -1.40 14.72
CA LEU A 198 -7.00 -1.25 14.38
C LEU A 198 -6.11 -1.87 15.46
N VAL A 199 -6.28 -1.46 16.72
CA VAL A 199 -5.49 -1.98 17.86
C VAL A 199 -5.62 -3.50 17.94
N HIS A 200 -6.85 -4.02 17.89
CA HIS A 200 -7.10 -5.46 17.91
C HIS A 200 -6.37 -6.19 16.77
N ARG A 201 -6.38 -5.62 15.57
CA ARG A 201 -5.70 -6.20 14.41
C ARG A 201 -4.17 -6.18 14.54
N LEU A 202 -3.61 -5.11 15.11
CA LEU A 202 -2.17 -4.97 15.32
C LEU A 202 -1.67 -5.94 16.40
N GLU A 203 -2.42 -6.15 17.48
CA GLU A 203 -2.06 -7.03 18.60
C GLU A 203 -2.22 -8.53 18.28
N ASN A 204 -2.99 -8.89 17.25
CA ASN A 204 -3.29 -10.30 16.94
C ASN A 204 -2.60 -10.76 15.65
N LYS A 205 -2.40 -12.09 15.57
CA LYS A 205 -1.88 -12.74 14.35
C LYS A 205 -2.78 -12.43 13.14
N PRO A 206 -2.18 -12.23 11.94
CA PRO A 206 -0.78 -12.49 11.57
C PRO A 206 0.19 -11.34 11.87
N ILE A 207 -0.27 -10.17 12.34
CA ILE A 207 0.55 -8.97 12.56
C ILE A 207 1.35 -9.11 13.87
N ASP A 208 0.69 -9.36 15.00
CA ASP A 208 1.27 -9.75 16.30
C ASP A 208 2.29 -8.73 16.86
N ILE A 209 1.91 -7.45 16.90
CA ILE A 209 2.77 -6.38 17.46
C ILE A 209 2.64 -6.35 18.98
N PRO A 210 3.76 -6.41 19.72
CA PRO A 210 3.74 -6.17 21.15
C PRO A 210 3.15 -4.81 21.52
N ARG A 211 2.25 -4.80 22.51
CA ARG A 211 1.54 -3.58 22.94
C ARG A 211 2.49 -2.43 23.31
N VAL A 212 3.68 -2.74 23.80
CA VAL A 212 4.73 -1.77 24.13
C VAL A 212 5.20 -0.93 22.94
N LEU A 213 5.05 -1.44 21.70
CA LEU A 213 5.42 -0.71 20.49
C LEU A 213 4.30 0.17 19.92
N LEU A 214 3.04 -0.04 20.34
CA LEU A 214 1.91 0.74 19.83
C LEU A 214 2.03 2.26 20.04
N PRO A 215 2.61 2.76 21.16
CA PRO A 215 2.83 4.20 21.35
C PRO A 215 3.78 4.85 20.34
N ALA A 216 4.56 4.08 19.58
CA ALA A 216 5.36 4.61 18.48
C ALA A 216 4.51 5.10 17.28
N LEU A 217 3.25 4.69 17.22
CA LEU A 217 2.28 5.22 16.28
C LEU A 217 1.62 6.47 16.88
N GLU A 218 1.84 7.63 16.26
CA GLU A 218 1.37 8.92 16.78
C GLU A 218 0.04 9.36 16.18
N GLY A 219 -0.33 8.82 15.03
CA GLY A 219 -1.57 9.20 14.38
C GLY A 219 -2.23 8.11 13.52
N CYS A 220 -3.54 8.22 13.35
CA CYS A 220 -4.26 7.38 12.41
C CYS A 220 -5.35 8.15 11.68
N VAL A 221 -5.49 7.91 10.38
CA VAL A 221 -6.48 8.53 9.50
C VAL A 221 -7.52 7.48 9.12
N ILE A 222 -8.73 7.59 9.64
CA ILE A 222 -9.80 6.60 9.41
C ILE A 222 -10.61 6.98 8.19
N GLN A 223 -10.53 6.14 7.15
CA GLN A 223 -11.20 6.29 5.86
C GLN A 223 -12.41 5.36 5.76
N ILE A 224 -13.54 5.90 5.36
CA ILE A 224 -14.77 5.14 5.12
C ILE A 224 -15.27 5.31 3.70
N GLN A 225 -15.92 4.26 3.21
CA GLN A 225 -16.77 4.33 2.03
C GLN A 225 -18.22 4.35 2.48
N THR A 226 -18.98 5.35 2.05
CA THR A 226 -20.39 5.50 2.38
C THR A 226 -21.21 5.85 1.13
N ARG A 227 -22.52 5.99 1.28
CA ARG A 227 -23.40 6.46 0.21
C ARG A 227 -24.08 7.75 0.62
N ILE A 228 -24.02 8.74 -0.26
CA ILE A 228 -24.74 10.01 -0.13
C ILE A 228 -25.58 10.17 -1.40
N ASN A 229 -26.89 10.34 -1.24
CA ASN A 229 -27.83 10.44 -2.36
C ASN A 229 -27.68 9.29 -3.39
N GLY A 230 -27.51 8.05 -2.91
CA GLY A 230 -27.34 6.85 -3.73
C GLY A 230 -25.96 6.67 -4.36
N ARG A 231 -25.09 7.69 -4.35
CA ARG A 231 -23.73 7.64 -4.91
C ARG A 231 -22.73 7.18 -3.87
N ARG A 232 -21.81 6.30 -4.25
CA ARG A 232 -20.68 5.89 -3.41
C ARG A 232 -19.70 7.05 -3.29
N VAL A 233 -19.36 7.42 -2.06
CA VAL A 233 -18.38 8.47 -1.73
C VAL A 233 -17.39 7.95 -0.71
N ARG A 234 -16.21 8.55 -0.68
CA ARG A 234 -15.16 8.28 0.30
C ARG A 234 -15.03 9.46 1.22
N ARG A 235 -14.85 9.21 2.50
CA ARG A 235 -14.75 10.26 3.52
C ARG A 235 -13.71 9.87 4.57
N THR A 236 -12.95 10.84 5.05
CA THR A 236 -12.20 10.72 6.28
C THR A 236 -13.17 10.92 7.43
N LYS A 237 -13.30 9.89 8.24
CA LYS A 237 -14.19 9.89 9.40
C LYS A 237 -13.54 10.59 10.59
N GLN A 238 -12.22 10.39 10.75
CA GLN A 238 -11.48 10.80 11.94
C GLN A 238 -9.98 10.85 11.62
N ILE A 239 -9.27 11.75 12.27
CA ILE A 239 -7.81 11.80 12.39
C ILE A 239 -7.48 11.80 13.87
#